data_67ff22f61fc1371e2997013c64d4cd61
#
_entry.id   67ff22f61fc1371e2997013c64d4cd61
#
_cell.length_a   1.000
_cell.length_b   1.000
_cell.length_c   1.000
_cell.angle_alpha   90.00
_cell.angle_beta   90.00
_cell.angle_gamma   90.00
#
_symmetry.space_group_name_H-M   'P 1'
#
loop_
_entity.id
_entity.type
_entity.pdbx_description
1 polymer ?
#
loop_
_entity_poly.entity_id
_entity_poly.type
_entity_poly.pdbx_seq_one_letter_code
_entity_poly.pdbx_strand_id
1 'polypeptide(L)'
;TRLTAREPVITVEIDGATPRAYPIRYLTWHEIVNDVVGGIPVAVTFCPLCNSGITFDRRIDQGTLSFGVSGKLRNSDMIMYDRETESWWQQAIGEAIVGDLTGTELETLPSWMESWDAFVTRNPDGLVMEQPAFRRDYGANPYVRYDSSHRPFLYSGEMPPHDIPALARVVRVGDQAWPLTRLSEKGSLTENGVTFSWTEGQASALDDARIGSGKEVGNVRVQDAAGQDIAHDVMFAFAFHAFWPDGEWMLGN
;
A
#
# COMPACT_ATOMS: atom_id res chain seq x y z
N THR A 1 -20.40 0.57 -9.91
CA THR A 1 -20.64 -0.71 -9.21
C THR A 1 -20.41 -0.50 -7.73
N ARG A 2 -21.35 -0.92 -6.87
CA ARG A 2 -21.26 -0.75 -5.42
C ARG A 2 -20.13 -1.61 -4.85
N LEU A 3 -19.28 -1.03 -3.97
CA LEU A 3 -18.27 -1.78 -3.21
C LEU A 3 -18.97 -2.74 -2.23
N THR A 4 -18.39 -3.91 -2.01
CA THR A 4 -18.83 -4.83 -0.94
C THR A 4 -18.11 -4.48 0.36
N ALA A 5 -18.69 -4.84 1.51
CA ALA A 5 -18.20 -4.47 2.84
C ALA A 5 -16.71 -4.80 3.05
N ARG A 6 -16.28 -5.98 2.58
CA ARG A 6 -14.91 -6.48 2.79
C ARG A 6 -13.87 -6.02 1.75
N GLU A 7 -14.29 -5.30 0.70
CA GLU A 7 -13.35 -4.85 -0.32
C GLU A 7 -12.35 -3.85 0.23
N PRO A 8 -11.04 -4.04 -0.05
CA PRO A 8 -10.02 -3.12 0.42
C PRO A 8 -10.06 -1.79 -0.32
N VAL A 9 -9.84 -0.73 0.43
CA VAL A 9 -9.59 0.63 -0.04
C VAL A 9 -8.31 1.15 0.61
N ILE A 10 -7.59 2.04 -0.07
CA ILE A 10 -6.57 2.86 0.59
C ILE A 10 -7.27 4.10 1.14
N THR A 11 -7.15 4.32 2.43
CA THR A 11 -7.68 5.49 3.13
C THR A 11 -6.59 6.54 3.27
N VAL A 12 -6.93 7.77 2.91
CA VAL A 12 -6.09 8.96 3.13
C VAL A 12 -6.87 9.93 4.02
N GLU A 13 -6.32 10.20 5.20
CA GLU A 13 -6.84 11.17 6.15
C GLU A 13 -5.80 12.26 6.38
N ILE A 14 -6.16 13.49 6.08
CA ILE A 14 -5.32 14.69 6.26
C ILE A 14 -6.07 15.65 7.17
N ASP A 15 -5.39 16.20 8.15
CA ASP A 15 -5.97 17.09 9.14
C ASP A 15 -6.74 18.24 8.50
N GLY A 16 -7.99 18.42 8.93
CA GLY A 16 -8.88 19.44 8.42
C GLY A 16 -9.49 19.17 7.04
N ALA A 17 -9.19 18.01 6.43
CA ALA A 17 -9.77 17.59 5.15
C ALA A 17 -10.82 16.48 5.33
N THR A 18 -11.73 16.37 4.37
CA THR A 18 -12.66 15.23 4.31
C THR A 18 -11.88 13.97 3.93
N PRO A 19 -11.91 12.89 4.77
CA PRO A 19 -11.27 11.63 4.48
C PRO A 19 -11.66 11.05 3.12
N ARG A 20 -10.72 10.40 2.45
CA ARG A 20 -10.94 9.87 1.12
C ARG A 20 -10.48 8.42 0.98
N ALA A 21 -11.33 7.59 0.37
CA ALA A 21 -11.06 6.20 0.06
C ALA A 21 -10.77 5.98 -1.43
N TYR A 22 -9.75 5.18 -1.72
CA TYR A 22 -9.33 4.79 -3.08
C TYR A 22 -9.47 3.27 -3.22
N PRO A 23 -10.53 2.78 -3.89
CA PRO A 23 -10.79 1.35 -4.00
C PRO A 23 -9.70 0.58 -4.72
N ILE A 24 -9.19 -0.48 -4.10
CA ILE A 24 -8.15 -1.34 -4.69
C ILE A 24 -8.63 -1.97 -5.99
N ARG A 25 -9.93 -2.21 -6.17
CA ARG A 25 -10.48 -2.68 -7.45
C ARG A 25 -10.16 -1.79 -8.65
N TYR A 26 -9.89 -0.51 -8.42
CA TYR A 26 -9.43 0.40 -9.47
C TYR A 26 -7.90 0.39 -9.57
N LEU A 27 -7.23 0.38 -8.43
CA LEU A 27 -5.78 0.43 -8.36
C LEU A 27 -5.10 -0.87 -8.84
N THR A 28 -5.77 -2.02 -8.79
CA THR A 28 -5.25 -3.26 -9.43
C THR A 28 -5.12 -3.15 -10.97
N TRP A 29 -5.77 -2.15 -11.57
CA TRP A 29 -5.73 -1.90 -13.02
C TRP A 29 -4.95 -0.64 -13.40
N HIS A 30 -4.97 0.37 -12.53
CA HIS A 30 -4.45 1.72 -12.83
C HIS A 30 -3.24 2.09 -11.96
N GLU A 31 -3.02 1.40 -10.87
CA GLU A 31 -1.87 1.44 -9.96
C GLU A 31 -1.61 2.81 -9.30
N ILE A 32 -1.89 3.93 -9.98
CA ILE A 32 -1.60 5.30 -9.49
C ILE A 32 -2.81 6.20 -9.67
N VAL A 33 -3.12 6.97 -8.62
CA VAL A 33 -4.08 8.08 -8.66
C VAL A 33 -3.38 9.37 -8.24
N ASN A 34 -3.35 10.36 -9.12
CA ASN A 34 -2.94 11.72 -8.77
C ASN A 34 -4.19 12.50 -8.35
N ASP A 35 -4.22 12.99 -7.12
CA ASP A 35 -5.36 13.71 -6.55
C ASP A 35 -4.91 14.90 -5.72
N VAL A 36 -5.86 15.61 -5.11
CA VAL A 36 -5.62 16.68 -4.14
C VAL A 36 -6.55 16.46 -2.95
N VAL A 37 -6.00 16.24 -1.76
CA VAL A 37 -6.75 16.04 -0.52
C VAL A 37 -6.36 17.15 0.46
N GLY A 38 -7.33 17.94 0.93
CA GLY A 38 -7.07 19.06 1.84
C GLY A 38 -6.11 20.12 1.29
N GLY A 39 -6.04 20.28 -0.03
CA GLY A 39 -5.08 21.18 -0.68
C GLY A 39 -3.68 20.58 -0.90
N ILE A 40 -3.41 19.37 -0.39
CA ILE A 40 -2.16 18.65 -0.60
C ILE A 40 -2.28 17.78 -1.86
N PRO A 41 -1.43 17.98 -2.88
CA PRO A 41 -1.39 17.11 -4.05
C PRO A 41 -0.78 15.76 -3.67
N VAL A 42 -1.54 14.68 -3.84
CA VAL A 42 -1.15 13.33 -3.43
C VAL A 42 -1.05 12.37 -4.61
N ALA A 43 -0.13 11.41 -4.53
CA ALA A 43 -0.09 10.23 -5.37
C ALA A 43 -0.46 9.02 -4.50
N VAL A 44 -1.65 8.47 -4.71
CA VAL A 44 -2.06 7.22 -4.06
C VAL A 44 -1.68 6.07 -4.98
N THR A 45 -0.82 5.19 -4.51
CA THR A 45 -0.21 4.14 -5.32
C THR A 45 -0.52 2.76 -4.75
N PHE A 46 -0.63 1.77 -5.63
CA PHE A 46 -0.74 0.37 -5.23
C PHE A 46 0.06 -0.50 -6.21
N CYS A 47 1.05 -1.23 -5.69
CA CYS A 47 1.74 -2.27 -6.43
C CYS A 47 1.15 -3.65 -6.08
N PRO A 48 0.36 -4.27 -6.96
CA PRO A 48 -0.25 -5.58 -6.66
C PRO A 48 0.78 -6.68 -6.40
N LEU A 49 1.91 -6.64 -7.10
CA LEU A 49 2.96 -7.66 -6.96
C LEU A 49 3.66 -7.63 -5.60
N CYS A 50 3.72 -6.46 -4.96
CA CYS A 50 4.27 -6.27 -3.62
C CYS A 50 3.20 -6.20 -2.53
N ASN A 51 1.92 -6.14 -2.90
CA ASN A 51 0.80 -5.77 -2.02
C ASN A 51 1.03 -4.42 -1.31
N SER A 52 1.81 -3.53 -1.92
CA SER A 52 2.25 -2.27 -1.32
C SER A 52 1.31 -1.13 -1.72
N GLY A 53 0.71 -0.47 -0.73
CA GLY A 53 -0.20 0.67 -0.89
C GLY A 53 0.34 1.90 -0.18
N ILE A 54 0.98 2.82 -0.91
CA ILE A 54 1.66 3.99 -0.34
C ILE A 54 1.09 5.27 -0.95
N THR A 55 0.90 6.28 -0.09
CA THR A 55 0.51 7.62 -0.51
C THR A 55 1.69 8.58 -0.34
N PHE A 56 1.99 9.33 -1.39
CA PHE A 56 3.07 10.32 -1.40
C PHE A 56 2.53 11.73 -1.57
N ASP A 57 3.17 12.71 -0.94
CA ASP A 57 3.08 14.11 -1.35
C ASP A 57 3.79 14.26 -2.70
N ARG A 58 3.11 14.87 -3.67
CA ARG A 58 3.68 15.07 -5.02
C ARG A 58 4.54 16.31 -5.15
N ARG A 59 4.67 17.10 -4.07
CA ARG A 59 5.48 18.33 -4.06
C ARG A 59 6.94 17.97 -3.79
N ILE A 60 7.82 18.56 -4.57
CA ILE A 60 9.26 18.57 -4.39
C ILE A 60 9.75 20.03 -4.52
N ASP A 61 11.02 20.29 -4.25
CA ASP A 61 11.58 21.66 -4.36
C ASP A 61 11.36 22.29 -5.74
N GLN A 62 11.36 21.46 -6.79
CA GLN A 62 11.21 21.91 -8.19
C GLN A 62 9.75 22.11 -8.62
N GLY A 63 8.78 21.71 -7.79
CA GLY A 63 7.35 21.87 -8.11
C GLY A 63 6.49 20.68 -7.71
N THR A 64 5.34 20.54 -8.34
CA THR A 64 4.40 19.44 -8.10
C THR A 64 4.43 18.47 -9.28
N LEU A 65 4.68 17.21 -8.99
CA LEU A 65 4.79 16.15 -10.00
C LEU A 65 3.44 15.46 -10.27
N SER A 66 3.34 14.85 -11.45
CA SER A 66 2.22 13.99 -11.85
C SER A 66 2.76 12.63 -12.28
N PHE A 67 2.36 11.59 -11.58
CA PHE A 67 2.91 10.26 -11.79
C PHE A 67 2.10 9.42 -12.77
N GLY A 68 2.80 8.54 -13.48
CA GLY A 68 2.25 7.52 -14.36
C GLY A 68 2.96 6.17 -14.19
N VAL A 69 2.33 5.11 -14.70
CA VAL A 69 2.86 3.74 -14.68
C VAL A 69 3.82 3.57 -15.86
N SER A 70 5.07 3.21 -15.60
CA SER A 70 6.07 2.99 -16.66
C SER A 70 5.94 1.62 -17.34
N GLY A 71 5.24 0.67 -16.71
CA GLY A 71 5.22 -0.73 -17.12
C GLY A 71 6.49 -1.50 -16.79
N LYS A 72 7.44 -0.88 -16.10
CA LYS A 72 8.71 -1.50 -15.67
C LYS A 72 8.63 -1.92 -14.21
N LEU A 73 9.43 -2.92 -13.87
CA LEU A 73 9.59 -3.47 -12.53
C LEU A 73 11.07 -3.49 -12.12
N ARG A 74 11.33 -3.25 -10.84
CA ARG A 74 12.60 -3.56 -10.18
C ARG A 74 12.28 -4.31 -8.90
N ASN A 75 12.91 -5.47 -8.71
CA ASN A 75 12.58 -6.39 -7.60
C ASN A 75 11.07 -6.71 -7.50
N SER A 76 10.41 -6.89 -8.66
CA SER A 76 8.97 -7.13 -8.76
C SER A 76 8.07 -5.97 -8.27
N ASP A 77 8.64 -4.82 -7.93
CA ASP A 77 7.89 -3.62 -7.56
C ASP A 77 7.81 -2.64 -8.72
N MET A 78 6.70 -1.90 -8.76
CA MET A 78 6.37 -0.93 -9.80
C MET A 78 7.37 0.22 -9.86
N ILE A 79 7.82 0.53 -11.08
CA ILE A 79 8.51 1.78 -11.38
C ILE A 79 7.50 2.77 -11.94
N MET A 80 7.31 3.88 -11.23
CA MET A 80 6.54 5.03 -11.69
C MET A 80 7.42 5.94 -12.55
N TYR A 81 6.83 6.86 -13.29
CA TYR A 81 7.54 8.00 -13.88
C TYR A 81 6.77 9.29 -13.59
N ASP A 82 7.46 10.41 -13.44
CA ASP A 82 6.82 11.72 -13.44
C ASP A 82 6.70 12.25 -14.88
N ARG A 83 5.64 13.03 -15.15
CA ARG A 83 5.38 13.59 -16.49
C ARG A 83 6.14 14.87 -16.77
N GLU A 84 6.68 15.50 -15.74
CA GLU A 84 7.36 16.79 -15.78
C GLU A 84 8.80 16.65 -16.26
N THR A 85 9.50 15.59 -15.76
CA THR A 85 10.92 15.35 -16.09
C THR A 85 11.18 13.99 -16.74
N GLU A 86 10.16 13.10 -16.76
CA GLU A 86 10.28 11.71 -17.19
C GLU A 86 11.27 10.89 -16.35
N SER A 87 11.61 11.36 -15.14
CA SER A 87 12.41 10.58 -14.19
C SER A 87 11.63 9.37 -13.68
N TRP A 88 12.35 8.29 -13.36
CA TRP A 88 11.76 7.04 -12.90
C TRP A 88 11.90 6.90 -11.39
N TRP A 89 10.83 6.47 -10.76
CA TRP A 89 10.67 6.41 -9.31
C TRP A 89 10.33 5.01 -8.84
N GLN A 90 11.05 4.50 -7.84
CA GLN A 90 10.72 3.23 -7.21
C GLN A 90 9.53 3.43 -6.26
N GLN A 91 8.42 2.75 -6.50
CA GLN A 91 7.19 2.94 -5.70
C GLN A 91 7.40 2.55 -4.23
N ALA A 92 8.07 1.43 -3.93
CA ALA A 92 8.22 0.94 -2.57
C ALA A 92 8.93 1.93 -1.63
N ILE A 93 9.87 2.74 -2.14
CA ILE A 93 10.70 3.65 -1.35
C ILE A 93 10.47 5.14 -1.66
N GLY A 94 9.70 5.45 -2.70
CA GLY A 94 9.42 6.84 -3.10
C GLY A 94 10.62 7.60 -3.67
N GLU A 95 11.68 6.91 -4.09
CA GLU A 95 12.92 7.51 -4.58
C GLU A 95 12.99 7.53 -6.11
N ALA A 96 13.45 8.65 -6.68
CA ALA A 96 13.81 8.75 -8.08
C ALA A 96 15.14 8.00 -8.34
N ILE A 97 15.08 6.98 -9.20
CA ILE A 97 16.22 6.07 -9.46
C ILE A 97 16.89 6.30 -10.82
N VAL A 98 16.23 6.99 -11.74
CA VAL A 98 16.76 7.30 -13.08
C VAL A 98 16.19 8.66 -13.52
N GLY A 99 16.99 9.47 -14.17
CA GLY A 99 16.62 10.76 -14.75
C GLY A 99 17.16 11.95 -13.97
N ASP A 100 16.64 13.13 -14.29
CA ASP A 100 17.15 14.41 -13.76
C ASP A 100 16.93 14.56 -12.24
N LEU A 101 15.93 13.83 -11.70
CA LEU A 101 15.58 13.87 -10.28
C LEU A 101 16.21 12.72 -9.46
N THR A 102 17.13 11.94 -10.04
CA THR A 102 17.75 10.80 -9.34
C THR A 102 18.26 11.18 -7.95
N GLY A 103 17.86 10.42 -6.93
CA GLY A 103 18.20 10.64 -5.52
C GLY A 103 17.21 11.57 -4.78
N THR A 104 16.20 12.12 -5.48
CA THR A 104 15.12 12.86 -4.81
C THR A 104 14.15 11.85 -4.19
N GLU A 105 13.68 12.12 -2.98
CA GLU A 105 12.70 11.32 -2.26
C GLU A 105 11.37 12.07 -2.12
N LEU A 106 10.26 11.34 -2.26
CA LEU A 106 8.92 11.83 -1.97
C LEU A 106 8.61 11.66 -0.48
N GLU A 107 7.95 12.65 0.10
CA GLU A 107 7.39 12.51 1.45
C GLU A 107 6.25 11.48 1.44
N THR A 108 6.35 10.46 2.29
CA THR A 108 5.27 9.48 2.49
C THR A 108 4.25 10.03 3.49
N LEU A 109 3.00 10.07 3.07
CA LEU A 109 1.89 10.52 3.91
C LEU A 109 1.24 9.34 4.65
N PRO A 110 0.73 9.52 5.88
CA PRO A 110 -0.05 8.52 6.56
C PRO A 110 -1.25 8.08 5.72
N SER A 111 -1.29 6.78 5.43
CA SER A 111 -2.39 6.13 4.73
C SER A 111 -2.37 4.65 5.08
N TRP A 112 -3.51 3.97 4.93
CA TRP A 112 -3.59 2.55 5.23
C TRP A 112 -4.64 1.85 4.37
N MET A 113 -4.44 0.55 4.20
CA MET A 113 -5.40 -0.30 3.52
C MET A 113 -6.38 -0.88 4.55
N GLU A 114 -7.68 -0.67 4.32
CA GLU A 114 -8.75 -1.21 5.16
C GLU A 114 -9.95 -1.63 4.33
N SER A 115 -10.89 -2.34 4.93
CA SER A 115 -12.16 -2.69 4.27
C SER A 115 -13.04 -1.46 4.06
N TRP A 116 -13.86 -1.50 3.02
CA TRP A 116 -14.86 -0.46 2.76
C TRP A 116 -15.77 -0.21 3.95
N ASP A 117 -16.18 -1.27 4.64
CA ASP A 117 -17.03 -1.17 5.83
C ASP A 117 -16.35 -0.44 6.99
N ALA A 118 -15.05 -0.71 7.23
CA ALA A 118 -14.26 -0.02 8.25
C ALA A 118 -14.13 1.48 7.92
N PHE A 119 -13.85 1.83 6.66
CA PHE A 119 -13.78 3.22 6.23
C PHE A 119 -15.10 3.96 6.46
N VAL A 120 -16.23 3.42 5.96
CA VAL A 120 -17.54 4.06 6.06
C VAL A 120 -18.01 4.19 7.51
N THR A 121 -17.71 3.18 8.34
CA THR A 121 -18.07 3.21 9.76
C THR A 121 -17.34 4.33 10.51
N ARG A 122 -16.07 4.56 10.20
CA ARG A 122 -15.27 5.61 10.81
C ARG A 122 -15.55 6.98 10.17
N ASN A 123 -15.79 7.01 8.88
CA ASN A 123 -15.95 8.22 8.07
C ASN A 123 -17.29 8.23 7.30
N PRO A 124 -18.45 8.38 7.97
CA PRO A 124 -19.77 8.32 7.32
C PRO A 124 -19.97 9.38 6.23
N ASP A 125 -19.29 10.53 6.34
CA ASP A 125 -19.30 11.62 5.36
C ASP A 125 -18.04 11.62 4.47
N GLY A 126 -17.23 10.56 4.54
CA GLY A 126 -16.02 10.41 3.74
C GLY A 126 -16.32 10.28 2.25
N LEU A 127 -15.36 10.73 1.44
CA LEU A 127 -15.46 10.64 -0.02
C LEU A 127 -14.83 9.33 -0.52
N VAL A 128 -15.30 8.85 -1.65
CA VAL A 128 -14.72 7.71 -2.34
C VAL A 128 -14.40 8.08 -3.79
N MET A 129 -13.27 7.61 -4.27
CA MET A 129 -12.87 7.76 -5.68
C MET A 129 -13.97 7.20 -6.60
N GLU A 130 -14.40 7.96 -7.57
CA GLU A 130 -15.34 7.51 -8.59
C GLU A 130 -14.71 6.45 -9.50
N GLN A 131 -15.57 5.57 -10.03
CA GLN A 131 -15.12 4.56 -10.97
C GLN A 131 -14.55 5.22 -12.23
N PRO A 132 -13.29 4.85 -12.61
CA PRO A 132 -12.70 5.37 -13.85
C PRO A 132 -13.54 5.04 -15.09
N ALA A 133 -13.56 5.96 -16.06
CA ALA A 133 -14.38 5.84 -17.29
C ALA A 133 -13.88 4.78 -18.30
N PHE A 134 -12.94 3.94 -17.92
CA PHE A 134 -12.41 2.87 -18.78
C PHE A 134 -13.30 1.63 -18.73
N ARG A 135 -13.36 0.91 -19.85
CA ARG A 135 -14.07 -0.38 -19.94
C ARG A 135 -13.22 -1.48 -19.30
N ARG A 136 -13.44 -1.73 -18.02
CA ARG A 136 -12.83 -2.81 -17.22
C ARG A 136 -13.91 -3.49 -16.37
N ASP A 137 -13.73 -4.77 -16.07
CA ASP A 137 -14.54 -5.48 -15.06
C ASP A 137 -13.95 -5.18 -13.67
N TYR A 138 -14.21 -3.96 -13.18
CA TYR A 138 -13.76 -3.57 -11.85
C TYR A 138 -14.43 -4.45 -10.77
N GLY A 139 -13.60 -5.02 -9.91
CA GLY A 139 -14.00 -6.04 -8.93
C GLY A 139 -13.60 -7.46 -9.34
N ALA A 140 -13.32 -7.71 -10.63
CA ALA A 140 -12.57 -8.88 -11.05
C ALA A 140 -11.09 -8.68 -10.73
N ASN A 141 -10.48 -9.72 -10.15
CA ASN A 141 -9.07 -9.70 -9.75
C ASN A 141 -8.19 -10.15 -10.93
N PRO A 142 -7.30 -9.31 -11.47
CA PRO A 142 -6.33 -9.73 -12.49
C PRO A 142 -5.18 -10.58 -11.91
N TYR A 143 -5.05 -10.67 -10.58
CA TYR A 143 -3.98 -11.36 -9.83
C TYR A 143 -4.51 -12.54 -9.02
N VAL A 144 -5.44 -13.33 -9.59
CA VAL A 144 -6.09 -14.46 -8.89
C VAL A 144 -5.06 -15.41 -8.30
N ARG A 145 -5.15 -15.70 -7.01
CA ARG A 145 -4.27 -16.58 -6.23
C ARG A 145 -2.80 -16.15 -6.19
N TYR A 146 -2.49 -14.90 -6.53
CA TYR A 146 -1.11 -14.45 -6.51
C TYR A 146 -0.51 -14.51 -5.10
N ASP A 147 -1.24 -14.09 -4.09
CA ASP A 147 -0.78 -14.11 -2.69
C ASP A 147 -0.71 -15.51 -2.06
N SER A 148 -1.05 -16.55 -2.82
CA SER A 148 -0.91 -17.97 -2.45
C SER A 148 0.13 -18.69 -3.31
N SER A 149 0.85 -17.97 -4.18
CA SER A 149 1.93 -18.55 -4.99
C SER A 149 3.21 -18.75 -4.15
N HIS A 150 4.07 -19.67 -4.58
CA HIS A 150 5.31 -19.97 -3.86
C HIS A 150 6.41 -18.94 -4.10
N ARG A 151 6.35 -18.19 -5.19
CA ARG A 151 7.36 -17.21 -5.58
C ARG A 151 6.73 -15.93 -6.11
N PRO A 152 7.35 -14.78 -5.82
CA PRO A 152 6.94 -13.52 -6.43
C PRO A 152 7.16 -13.54 -7.95
N PHE A 153 6.29 -12.85 -8.67
CA PHE A 153 6.38 -12.73 -10.12
C PHE A 153 7.60 -11.91 -10.54
N LEU A 154 8.40 -12.41 -11.50
CA LEU A 154 9.61 -11.75 -12.01
C LEU A 154 10.62 -11.30 -10.92
N TYR A 155 10.65 -11.98 -9.80
CA TYR A 155 11.61 -11.71 -8.72
C TYR A 155 12.76 -12.71 -8.77
N SER A 156 13.99 -12.19 -8.82
CA SER A 156 15.24 -12.97 -8.83
C SER A 156 16.17 -12.64 -7.66
N GLY A 157 15.71 -11.80 -6.72
CA GLY A 157 16.47 -11.43 -5.53
C GLY A 157 16.49 -12.52 -4.47
N GLU A 158 17.10 -12.21 -3.34
CA GLU A 158 17.18 -13.09 -2.17
C GLU A 158 15.81 -13.25 -1.50
N MET A 159 15.53 -14.45 -1.00
CA MET A 159 14.31 -14.72 -0.26
C MET A 159 14.41 -14.19 1.18
N PRO A 160 13.28 -13.85 1.80
CA PRO A 160 13.28 -13.37 3.19
C PRO A 160 14.00 -14.35 4.13
N PRO A 161 14.69 -13.85 5.15
CA PRO A 161 15.33 -14.69 6.17
C PRO A 161 14.30 -15.35 7.08
N HIS A 162 14.77 -16.18 8.01
CA HIS A 162 13.94 -16.80 9.07
C HIS A 162 12.81 -17.72 8.55
N ASP A 163 13.00 -18.33 7.37
CA ASP A 163 12.01 -19.19 6.71
C ASP A 163 10.63 -18.51 6.48
N ILE A 164 10.61 -17.17 6.43
CA ILE A 164 9.39 -16.40 6.18
C ILE A 164 8.98 -16.61 4.71
N PRO A 165 7.74 -17.06 4.42
CA PRO A 165 7.29 -17.19 3.05
C PRO A 165 7.34 -15.85 2.31
N ALA A 166 7.86 -15.85 1.08
CA ALA A 166 8.08 -14.63 0.30
C ALA A 166 6.83 -13.74 0.17
N LEU A 167 5.65 -14.35 0.05
CA LEU A 167 4.36 -13.68 -0.07
C LEU A 167 3.57 -13.64 1.26
N ALA A 168 4.23 -13.88 2.40
CA ALA A 168 3.66 -13.53 3.70
C ALA A 168 3.55 -12.00 3.82
N ARG A 169 2.45 -11.53 4.41
CA ARG A 169 2.29 -10.09 4.67
C ARG A 169 3.05 -9.67 5.91
N VAL A 170 3.70 -8.53 5.82
CA VAL A 170 4.33 -7.84 6.94
C VAL A 170 3.82 -6.40 6.99
N VAL A 171 3.76 -5.83 8.19
CA VAL A 171 3.52 -4.40 8.37
C VAL A 171 4.86 -3.72 8.55
N ARG A 172 5.19 -2.81 7.64
CA ARG A 172 6.44 -2.04 7.68
C ARG A 172 6.21 -0.67 8.32
N VAL A 173 7.07 -0.32 9.24
CA VAL A 173 7.20 1.04 9.80
C VAL A 173 8.68 1.40 9.79
N GLY A 174 9.07 2.42 9.04
CA GLY A 174 10.48 2.73 8.82
C GLY A 174 11.22 1.56 8.15
N ASP A 175 12.28 1.09 8.79
CA ASP A 175 13.11 -0.05 8.39
C ASP A 175 12.80 -1.35 9.19
N GLN A 176 11.67 -1.39 9.87
CA GLN A 176 11.22 -2.52 10.67
C GLN A 176 9.98 -3.18 10.07
N ALA A 177 9.87 -4.51 10.17
CA ALA A 177 8.76 -5.30 9.67
C ALA A 177 8.19 -6.29 10.70
N TRP A 178 6.90 -6.20 10.97
CA TRP A 178 6.14 -7.10 11.82
C TRP A 178 5.34 -8.09 10.96
N PRO A 179 5.51 -9.41 11.15
CA PRO A 179 4.64 -10.39 10.49
C PRO A 179 3.17 -10.14 10.81
N LEU A 180 2.33 -10.08 9.77
CA LEU A 180 0.89 -9.83 9.96
C LEU A 180 0.23 -10.90 10.82
N THR A 181 0.70 -12.16 10.76
CA THR A 181 0.23 -13.25 11.62
C THR A 181 0.41 -12.93 13.10
N ARG A 182 1.57 -12.36 13.48
CA ARG A 182 1.83 -11.95 14.86
C ARG A 182 0.84 -10.87 15.35
N LEU A 183 0.47 -9.95 14.47
CA LEU A 183 -0.50 -8.89 14.80
C LEU A 183 -1.93 -9.45 14.87
N SER A 184 -2.31 -10.32 13.97
CA SER A 184 -3.65 -10.93 13.95
C SER A 184 -3.91 -11.82 15.18
N GLU A 185 -2.88 -12.53 15.68
CA GLU A 185 -2.97 -13.33 16.90
C GLU A 185 -3.16 -12.49 18.17
N LYS A 186 -2.61 -11.28 18.18
CA LYS A 186 -2.67 -10.37 19.34
C LYS A 186 -3.83 -9.37 19.31
N GLY A 187 -4.35 -9.05 18.11
CA GLY A 187 -5.35 -8.00 17.88
C GLY A 187 -4.80 -6.59 18.11
N SER A 188 -3.99 -6.38 19.16
CA SER A 188 -3.26 -5.13 19.43
C SER A 188 -1.87 -5.44 19.96
N LEU A 189 -0.89 -4.67 19.51
CA LEU A 189 0.51 -4.78 19.93
C LEU A 189 1.12 -3.38 20.01
N THR A 190 1.76 -3.07 21.14
CA THR A 190 2.60 -1.87 21.28
C THR A 190 4.06 -2.30 21.39
N GLU A 191 4.90 -1.83 20.48
CA GLU A 191 6.32 -2.17 20.43
C GLU A 191 7.10 -1.05 19.72
N ASN A 192 8.31 -0.77 20.18
CA ASN A 192 9.19 0.29 19.64
C ASN A 192 8.52 1.68 19.51
N GLY A 193 7.62 2.01 20.44
CA GLY A 193 6.93 3.31 20.46
C GLY A 193 5.76 3.44 19.49
N VAL A 194 5.42 2.37 18.78
CA VAL A 194 4.25 2.33 17.89
C VAL A 194 3.20 1.33 18.37
N THR A 195 1.95 1.63 18.12
CA THR A 195 0.80 0.77 18.47
C THR A 195 0.13 0.29 17.19
N PHE A 196 0.08 -1.01 17.03
CA PHE A 196 -0.63 -1.70 15.96
C PHE A 196 -2.00 -2.14 16.45
N SER A 197 -3.01 -1.95 15.62
CA SER A 197 -4.34 -2.51 15.79
C SER A 197 -4.68 -3.39 14.59
N TRP A 198 -5.14 -4.62 14.84
CA TRP A 198 -5.64 -5.52 13.81
C TRP A 198 -7.08 -5.92 14.12
N THR A 199 -7.95 -5.83 13.10
CA THR A 199 -9.35 -6.26 13.21
C THR A 199 -9.76 -7.04 11.96
N GLU A 200 -10.65 -8.01 12.09
CA GLU A 200 -11.21 -8.76 10.96
C GLU A 200 -12.02 -7.86 10.03
N GLY A 201 -12.25 -8.33 8.80
CA GLY A 201 -13.21 -7.75 7.87
C GLY A 201 -12.64 -7.30 6.53
N GLN A 202 -11.33 -7.45 6.29
CA GLN A 202 -10.73 -7.09 5.00
C GLN A 202 -10.42 -8.33 4.16
N ALA A 203 -10.91 -8.35 2.91
CA ALA A 203 -10.55 -9.37 1.93
C ALA A 203 -9.20 -9.06 1.26
N SER A 204 -8.41 -10.11 0.99
CA SER A 204 -7.25 -9.97 0.09
C SER A 204 -7.70 -9.60 -1.33
N ALA A 205 -7.11 -8.55 -1.90
CA ALA A 205 -7.34 -8.16 -3.29
C ALA A 205 -6.65 -9.11 -4.31
N LEU A 206 -5.82 -10.05 -3.85
CA LEU A 206 -4.91 -10.84 -4.69
C LEU A 206 -5.19 -12.36 -4.60
N ASP A 207 -6.33 -12.76 -4.01
CA ASP A 207 -6.69 -14.16 -3.75
C ASP A 207 -7.79 -14.66 -4.70
N ASP A 208 -9.04 -14.33 -4.45
CA ASP A 208 -10.18 -14.82 -5.22
C ASP A 208 -10.36 -14.09 -6.56
N ALA A 209 -11.11 -14.69 -7.48
CA ALA A 209 -11.47 -14.08 -8.75
C ALA A 209 -12.30 -12.79 -8.60
N ARG A 210 -13.01 -12.65 -7.49
CA ARG A 210 -13.69 -11.43 -7.08
C ARG A 210 -13.03 -10.86 -5.83
N ILE A 211 -12.53 -9.63 -5.91
CA ILE A 211 -11.74 -8.99 -4.83
C ILE A 211 -12.45 -9.06 -3.48
N GLY A 212 -13.74 -8.76 -3.41
CA GLY A 212 -14.50 -8.82 -2.16
C GLY A 212 -14.70 -10.22 -1.56
N SER A 213 -14.38 -11.30 -2.30
CA SER A 213 -14.48 -12.70 -1.87
C SER A 213 -13.15 -13.28 -1.42
N GLY A 214 -12.06 -12.53 -1.48
CA GLY A 214 -10.73 -12.97 -1.09
C GLY A 214 -10.65 -13.42 0.38
N LYS A 215 -9.62 -14.19 0.71
CA LYS A 215 -9.35 -14.62 2.09
C LYS A 215 -9.21 -13.44 3.04
N GLU A 216 -9.49 -13.69 4.32
CA GLU A 216 -9.33 -12.70 5.38
C GLU A 216 -7.86 -12.31 5.56
N VAL A 217 -7.59 -11.01 5.60
CA VAL A 217 -6.24 -10.47 5.90
C VAL A 217 -6.27 -9.43 7.02
N GLY A 218 -7.43 -8.92 7.38
CA GLY A 218 -7.65 -7.94 8.43
C GLY A 218 -7.30 -6.51 8.05
N ASN A 219 -7.87 -5.60 8.84
CA ASN A 219 -7.59 -4.17 8.79
C ASN A 219 -6.43 -3.88 9.75
N VAL A 220 -5.40 -3.20 9.28
CA VAL A 220 -4.26 -2.76 10.10
C VAL A 220 -4.24 -1.26 10.18
N ARG A 221 -4.06 -0.73 11.40
CA ARG A 221 -3.80 0.68 11.66
C ARG A 221 -2.59 0.81 12.57
N VAL A 222 -1.73 1.79 12.31
CA VAL A 222 -0.51 2.01 13.08
C VAL A 222 -0.47 3.44 13.58
N GLN A 223 -0.26 3.60 14.89
CA GLN A 223 -0.25 4.90 15.54
C GLN A 223 1.00 5.06 16.41
N ASP A 224 1.46 6.29 16.55
CA ASP A 224 2.52 6.64 17.48
C ASP A 224 2.06 6.64 18.95
N ALA A 225 2.95 6.98 19.87
CA ALA A 225 2.64 7.05 21.30
C ALA A 225 1.62 8.16 21.66
N ALA A 226 1.40 9.14 20.79
CA ALA A 226 0.40 10.19 20.93
C ALA A 226 -0.97 9.79 20.34
N GLY A 227 -1.06 8.61 19.70
CA GLY A 227 -2.26 8.13 19.02
C GLY A 227 -2.46 8.74 17.62
N GLN A 228 -1.43 9.38 17.06
CA GLN A 228 -1.47 9.90 15.70
C GLN A 228 -1.14 8.79 14.70
N ASP A 229 -1.86 8.74 13.60
CA ASP A 229 -1.57 7.79 12.53
C ASP A 229 -0.23 8.12 11.87
N ILE A 230 0.58 7.08 11.66
CA ILE A 230 1.89 7.22 11.04
C ILE A 230 1.97 6.46 9.72
N ALA A 231 2.89 6.90 8.87
CA ALA A 231 3.15 6.24 7.59
C ALA A 231 3.58 4.78 7.83
N HIS A 232 2.87 3.86 7.22
CA HIS A 232 3.15 2.43 7.25
C HIS A 232 2.65 1.77 5.97
N ASP A 233 3.08 0.55 5.71
CA ASP A 233 2.62 -0.24 4.58
C ASP A 233 2.41 -1.70 4.97
N VAL A 234 1.42 -2.35 4.38
CA VAL A 234 1.20 -3.81 4.50
C VAL A 234 1.65 -4.45 3.20
N MET A 235 2.88 -4.91 3.18
CA MET A 235 3.52 -5.45 1.98
C MET A 235 3.89 -6.93 2.13
N PHE A 236 4.29 -7.55 1.01
CA PHE A 236 4.85 -8.90 1.07
C PHE A 236 6.29 -8.89 1.60
N ALA A 237 6.64 -9.93 2.33
CA ALA A 237 7.94 -10.09 2.98
C ALA A 237 9.13 -9.96 2.01
N PHE A 238 9.02 -10.51 0.78
CA PHE A 238 10.09 -10.38 -0.22
C PHE A 238 10.34 -8.92 -0.59
N ALA A 239 9.31 -8.09 -0.68
CA ALA A 239 9.45 -6.68 -1.03
C ALA A 239 10.13 -5.92 0.11
N PHE A 240 9.75 -6.16 1.37
CA PHE A 240 10.49 -5.61 2.49
C PHE A 240 11.97 -5.98 2.43
N HIS A 241 12.28 -7.27 2.29
CA HIS A 241 13.67 -7.72 2.23
C HIS A 241 14.46 -7.12 1.05
N ALA A 242 13.81 -6.94 -0.10
CA ALA A 242 14.45 -6.41 -1.30
C ALA A 242 14.78 -4.91 -1.23
N PHE A 243 13.98 -4.12 -0.51
CA PHE A 243 14.12 -2.66 -0.44
C PHE A 243 14.69 -2.16 0.89
N TRP A 244 14.63 -2.98 1.94
CA TRP A 244 15.27 -2.76 3.25
C TRP A 244 16.08 -4.01 3.62
N PRO A 245 17.22 -4.29 2.91
CA PRO A 245 17.99 -5.53 3.12
C PRO A 245 18.59 -5.62 4.54
N ASP A 246 18.91 -4.49 5.15
CA ASP A 246 19.39 -4.39 6.53
C ASP A 246 18.25 -4.14 7.55
N GLY A 247 17.01 -4.19 7.10
CA GLY A 247 15.84 -3.94 7.92
C GLY A 247 15.60 -5.01 8.98
N GLU A 248 15.02 -4.60 10.09
CA GLU A 248 14.82 -5.44 11.26
C GLU A 248 13.50 -6.22 11.19
N TRP A 249 13.58 -7.53 11.44
CA TRP A 249 12.42 -8.42 11.46
C TRP A 249 11.91 -8.59 12.90
N MET A 250 10.74 -8.02 13.18
CA MET A 250 10.11 -7.99 14.49
C MET A 250 9.30 -9.27 14.76
N LEU A 251 10.00 -10.38 14.94
CA LEU A 251 9.39 -11.73 15.03
C LEU A 251 8.73 -11.99 16.39
N GLY A 252 9.10 -11.24 17.42
CA GLY A 252 8.76 -11.50 18.81
C GLY A 252 9.64 -12.63 19.40
N ASN A 253 9.73 -12.67 20.72
CA ASN A 253 10.38 -13.74 21.47
C ASN A 253 9.37 -14.80 21.88
#